data_999a658bb8ed826a8b2dd8afd5cc057b
#
_entry.id   999a658bb8ed826a8b2dd8afd5cc057b
#
_cell.length_a   1.000
_cell.length_b   1.000
_cell.length_c   1.000
_cell.angle_alpha   90.00
_cell.angle_beta   90.00
_cell.angle_gamma   90.00
#
_symmetry.space_group_name_H-M   'P 1'
#
loop_
_entity.id
_entity.type
_entity.pdbx_description
1 polymer ?
#
loop_
_entity_poly.entity_id
_entity_poly.type
_entity_poly.pdbx_seq_one_letter_code
_entity_poly.pdbx_strand_id
1 'polypeptide(L)'
;DYAGRLAARARQAGVTRILTFGIKGLDARLTGFRETDDGMKVESEIMGRRVSFRIGAPGAHIAGNAVGALLSVAVLEGDVLNAAAALSSFSALKGRGARFKIVAEGGAAEVIDESYNANPASMRAALGLLGSAKGKRRIAVLGDMLEMGPDGAAHHAALAHDIDTAHVDLVYANGTLMKSLWDAMPASRRGAYGAASSEIAAQIANDVRDGDVILVKGSLGSRMAVIIDALKARGIAV
;
A
#
# COMPACT_ATOMS: atom_id res chain seq x y z
N ASP A 1 -14.26 -7.48 -5.22
CA ASP A 1 -15.39 -6.86 -5.95
C ASP A 1 -15.53 -7.38 -7.39
N TYR A 2 -14.48 -7.91 -7.98
CA TYR A 2 -14.49 -8.44 -9.35
C TYR A 2 -14.60 -9.97 -9.42
N ALA A 3 -14.69 -10.68 -8.30
CA ALA A 3 -14.66 -12.15 -8.26
C ALA A 3 -15.72 -12.80 -9.15
N GLY A 4 -16.97 -12.33 -9.09
CA GLY A 4 -18.05 -12.84 -9.93
C GLY A 4 -17.81 -12.63 -11.44
N ARG A 5 -17.29 -11.45 -11.80
CA ARG A 5 -16.95 -11.11 -13.20
C ARG A 5 -15.79 -11.96 -13.71
N LEU A 6 -14.75 -12.14 -12.89
CA LEU A 6 -13.61 -12.99 -13.23
C LEU A 6 -14.02 -14.46 -13.37
N ALA A 7 -14.84 -14.97 -12.45
CA ALA A 7 -15.36 -16.33 -12.51
C ALA A 7 -16.23 -16.57 -13.76
N ALA A 8 -17.10 -15.60 -14.12
CA ALA A 8 -17.90 -15.67 -15.34
C ALA A 8 -17.01 -15.71 -16.59
N ARG A 9 -15.99 -14.86 -16.66
CA ARG A 9 -15.04 -14.83 -17.77
C ARG A 9 -14.20 -16.08 -17.88
N ALA A 10 -13.78 -16.66 -16.75
CA ALA A 10 -13.05 -17.91 -16.72
C ALA A 10 -13.90 -19.06 -17.26
N ARG A 11 -15.19 -19.16 -16.86
CA ARG A 11 -16.13 -20.18 -17.41
C ARG A 11 -16.33 -20.01 -18.93
N GLN A 12 -16.48 -18.77 -19.41
CA GLN A 12 -16.58 -18.50 -20.85
C GLN A 12 -15.30 -18.94 -21.60
N ALA A 13 -14.14 -18.89 -20.97
CA ALA A 13 -12.87 -19.36 -21.52
C ALA A 13 -12.67 -20.87 -21.34
N GLY A 14 -13.67 -21.63 -20.88
CA GLY A 14 -13.58 -23.10 -20.73
C GLY A 14 -12.94 -23.59 -19.44
N VAL A 15 -12.68 -22.71 -18.46
CA VAL A 15 -12.14 -23.13 -17.15
C VAL A 15 -13.25 -23.83 -16.36
N THR A 16 -13.05 -25.09 -16.06
CA THR A 16 -14.04 -25.96 -15.37
C THR A 16 -13.93 -25.89 -13.86
N ARG A 17 -12.73 -25.67 -13.31
CA ARG A 17 -12.48 -25.61 -11.87
C ARG A 17 -12.05 -24.22 -11.46
N ILE A 18 -12.91 -23.51 -10.73
CA ILE A 18 -12.65 -22.14 -10.23
C ILE A 18 -12.72 -22.20 -8.72
N LEU A 19 -11.65 -21.82 -8.07
CA LEU A 19 -11.54 -21.75 -6.61
C LEU A 19 -11.52 -20.30 -6.15
N THR A 20 -12.05 -20.05 -4.98
CA THR A 20 -12.22 -18.70 -4.43
C THR A 20 -11.53 -18.56 -3.07
N PHE A 21 -10.93 -17.41 -2.81
CA PHE A 21 -10.30 -17.12 -1.52
C PHE A 21 -10.63 -15.71 -1.01
N GLY A 22 -10.33 -15.46 0.24
CA GLY A 22 -10.54 -14.19 0.92
C GLY A 22 -11.63 -14.25 1.98
N ILE A 23 -12.13 -13.10 2.43
CA ILE A 23 -13.15 -13.01 3.50
C ILE A 23 -14.44 -13.79 3.11
N LYS A 24 -14.80 -13.74 1.84
CA LYS A 24 -15.98 -14.44 1.26
C LYS A 24 -15.59 -15.66 0.43
N GLY A 25 -14.34 -16.11 0.52
CA GLY A 25 -13.87 -17.30 -0.21
C GLY A 25 -14.57 -18.58 0.27
N LEU A 26 -14.93 -19.46 -0.68
CA LEU A 26 -15.56 -20.73 -0.35
C LEU A 26 -14.52 -21.84 -0.14
N ASP A 27 -13.42 -21.78 -0.90
CA ASP A 27 -12.37 -22.82 -0.87
C ASP A 27 -11.24 -22.46 0.10
N ALA A 28 -10.97 -21.16 0.26
CA ALA A 28 -10.08 -20.65 1.31
C ALA A 28 -10.62 -19.34 1.89
N ARG A 29 -10.96 -19.37 3.16
CA ARG A 29 -11.60 -18.26 3.85
C ARG A 29 -10.69 -17.68 4.93
N LEU A 30 -10.49 -16.35 4.87
CA LEU A 30 -9.91 -15.57 5.97
C LEU A 30 -11.00 -15.39 7.03
N THR A 31 -10.86 -16.06 8.19
CA THR A 31 -11.85 -16.02 9.26
C THR A 31 -11.54 -14.97 10.32
N GLY A 32 -10.27 -14.56 10.45
CA GLY A 32 -9.85 -13.49 11.35
C GLY A 32 -8.36 -13.20 11.23
N PHE A 33 -7.97 -12.02 11.71
CA PHE A 33 -6.56 -11.68 11.90
C PHE A 33 -6.42 -10.67 13.04
N ARG A 34 -5.25 -10.66 13.66
CA ARG A 34 -4.87 -9.69 14.69
C ARG A 34 -3.43 -9.27 14.47
N GLU A 35 -3.18 -7.97 14.45
CA GLU A 35 -1.83 -7.41 14.40
C GLU A 35 -1.09 -7.67 15.71
N THR A 36 0.21 -7.88 15.60
CA THR A 36 1.16 -8.08 16.70
C THR A 36 2.37 -7.18 16.43
N ASP A 37 3.23 -7.00 17.42
CA ASP A 37 4.43 -6.14 17.29
C ASP A 37 5.37 -6.58 16.15
N ASP A 38 5.34 -7.87 15.79
CA ASP A 38 6.20 -8.48 14.80
C ASP A 38 5.45 -9.03 13.57
N GLY A 39 4.25 -8.51 13.27
CA GLY A 39 3.45 -8.90 12.10
C GLY A 39 1.98 -9.14 12.41
N MET A 40 1.44 -10.31 12.03
CA MET A 40 0.05 -10.68 12.28
C MET A 40 -0.08 -12.15 12.65
N LYS A 41 -1.07 -12.46 13.52
CA LYS A 41 -1.65 -13.79 13.65
C LYS A 41 -2.90 -13.86 12.77
N VAL A 42 -2.98 -14.88 11.93
CA VAL A 42 -4.06 -15.09 10.94
C VAL A 42 -4.79 -16.39 11.22
N GLU A 43 -6.11 -16.34 11.19
CA GLU A 43 -6.99 -17.49 11.28
C GLU A 43 -7.68 -17.70 9.93
N SER A 44 -7.69 -18.90 9.44
CA SER A 44 -8.25 -19.23 8.13
C SER A 44 -8.83 -20.65 8.07
N GLU A 45 -9.62 -20.89 7.03
CA GLU A 45 -10.09 -22.22 6.65
C GLU A 45 -9.68 -22.45 5.19
N ILE A 46 -8.93 -23.51 4.92
CA ILE A 46 -8.39 -23.84 3.59
C ILE A 46 -8.83 -25.25 3.24
N MET A 47 -9.61 -25.40 2.17
CA MET A 47 -10.20 -26.67 1.74
C MET A 47 -10.90 -27.43 2.90
N GLY A 48 -11.67 -26.69 3.73
CA GLY A 48 -12.39 -27.23 4.89
C GLY A 48 -11.55 -27.49 6.15
N ARG A 49 -10.23 -27.21 6.11
CA ARG A 49 -9.33 -27.40 7.26
C ARG A 49 -8.99 -26.05 7.89
N ARG A 50 -9.09 -25.94 9.21
CA ARG A 50 -8.66 -24.76 9.95
C ARG A 50 -7.13 -24.68 9.95
N VAL A 51 -6.60 -23.51 9.58
CA VAL A 51 -5.17 -23.22 9.55
C VAL A 51 -4.93 -21.87 10.23
N SER A 52 -4.20 -21.90 11.35
CA SER A 52 -3.74 -20.71 12.06
C SER A 52 -2.25 -20.53 11.81
N PHE A 53 -1.81 -19.31 11.47
CA PHE A 53 -0.41 -19.05 11.17
C PHE A 53 -0.01 -17.61 11.54
N ARG A 54 1.30 -17.37 11.58
CA ARG A 54 1.88 -16.03 11.72
C ARG A 54 2.42 -15.58 10.37
N ILE A 55 2.35 -14.28 10.11
CA ILE A 55 3.00 -13.64 8.98
C ILE A 55 3.72 -12.38 9.45
N GLY A 56 4.99 -12.22 9.12
CA GLY A 56 5.84 -11.13 9.59
C GLY A 56 5.61 -9.80 8.86
N ALA A 57 4.38 -9.54 8.39
CA ALA A 57 3.97 -8.29 7.77
C ALA A 57 2.54 -7.92 8.17
N PRO A 58 2.24 -6.66 8.50
CA PRO A 58 0.90 -6.21 8.85
C PRO A 58 0.02 -5.96 7.62
N GLY A 59 -1.30 -5.95 7.84
CA GLY A 59 -2.30 -5.50 6.88
C GLY A 59 -3.27 -6.58 6.38
N ALA A 60 -4.56 -6.27 6.41
CA ALA A 60 -5.64 -7.19 6.01
C ALA A 60 -5.46 -7.80 4.61
N HIS A 61 -4.92 -7.04 3.66
CA HIS A 61 -4.64 -7.49 2.31
C HIS A 61 -3.52 -8.55 2.27
N ILE A 62 -2.51 -8.43 3.15
CA ILE A 62 -1.44 -9.42 3.29
C ILE A 62 -2.01 -10.73 3.83
N ALA A 63 -2.88 -10.67 4.85
CA ALA A 63 -3.59 -11.86 5.36
C ALA A 63 -4.40 -12.54 4.26
N GLY A 64 -5.16 -11.77 3.47
CA GLY A 64 -5.94 -12.30 2.34
C GLY A 64 -5.06 -12.95 1.27
N ASN A 65 -3.94 -12.33 0.90
CA ASN A 65 -2.99 -12.88 -0.07
C ASN A 65 -2.33 -14.17 0.44
N ALA A 66 -1.98 -14.23 1.74
CA ALA A 66 -1.43 -15.42 2.36
C ALA A 66 -2.41 -16.61 2.30
N VAL A 67 -3.70 -16.36 2.57
CA VAL A 67 -4.76 -17.38 2.41
C VAL A 67 -4.85 -17.88 0.97
N GLY A 68 -4.77 -16.98 -0.02
CA GLY A 68 -4.72 -17.35 -1.44
C GLY A 68 -3.49 -18.18 -1.81
N ALA A 69 -2.32 -17.82 -1.28
CA ALA A 69 -1.08 -18.58 -1.49
C ALA A 69 -1.17 -19.99 -0.90
N LEU A 70 -1.70 -20.14 0.33
CA LEU A 70 -1.91 -21.44 0.96
C LEU A 70 -2.94 -22.29 0.23
N LEU A 71 -3.99 -21.67 -0.36
CA LEU A 71 -4.90 -22.40 -1.25
C LEU A 71 -4.17 -22.95 -2.48
N SER A 72 -3.26 -22.16 -3.07
CA SER A 72 -2.45 -22.62 -4.21
C SER A 72 -1.57 -23.82 -3.85
N VAL A 73 -0.96 -23.79 -2.65
CA VAL A 73 -0.20 -24.93 -2.13
C VAL A 73 -1.10 -26.16 -1.96
N ALA A 74 -2.31 -26.00 -1.38
CA ALA A 74 -3.26 -27.10 -1.22
C ALA A 74 -3.69 -27.70 -2.56
N VAL A 75 -3.92 -26.88 -3.58
CA VAL A 75 -4.31 -27.31 -4.93
C VAL A 75 -3.21 -28.11 -5.62
N LEU A 76 -1.96 -27.76 -5.34
CA LEU A 76 -0.76 -28.46 -5.83
C LEU A 76 -0.35 -29.65 -4.94
N GLU A 77 -1.24 -30.08 -4.02
CA GLU A 77 -1.02 -31.19 -3.09
C GLU A 77 0.22 -31.01 -2.19
N GLY A 78 0.64 -29.75 -1.96
CA GLY A 78 1.75 -29.43 -1.08
C GLY A 78 1.35 -29.44 0.40
N ASP A 79 2.37 -29.42 1.28
CA ASP A 79 2.18 -29.33 2.72
C ASP A 79 1.78 -27.90 3.15
N VAL A 80 0.48 -27.70 3.36
CA VAL A 80 -0.11 -26.42 3.76
C VAL A 80 0.39 -25.98 5.14
N LEU A 81 0.64 -26.89 6.08
CA LEU A 81 1.08 -26.55 7.42
C LEU A 81 2.53 -26.07 7.42
N ASN A 82 3.39 -26.72 6.66
CA ASN A 82 4.77 -26.28 6.49
C ASN A 82 4.84 -24.93 5.75
N ALA A 83 4.04 -24.77 4.68
CA ALA A 83 3.92 -23.47 3.99
C ALA A 83 3.40 -22.36 4.90
N ALA A 84 2.42 -22.65 5.74
CA ALA A 84 1.89 -21.71 6.72
C ALA A 84 2.95 -21.30 7.76
N ALA A 85 3.74 -22.26 8.25
CA ALA A 85 4.83 -21.99 9.18
C ALA A 85 5.92 -21.07 8.55
N ALA A 86 6.24 -21.27 7.27
CA ALA A 86 7.21 -20.45 6.53
C ALA A 86 6.78 -18.98 6.41
N LEU A 87 5.49 -18.67 6.43
CA LEU A 87 5.00 -17.29 6.37
C LEU A 87 5.43 -16.43 7.57
N SER A 88 5.83 -17.03 8.68
CA SER A 88 6.35 -16.28 9.84
C SER A 88 7.64 -15.51 9.53
N SER A 89 8.43 -15.98 8.57
CA SER A 89 9.65 -15.30 8.09
C SER A 89 9.38 -14.28 6.97
N PHE A 90 8.14 -14.20 6.45
CA PHE A 90 7.76 -13.23 5.44
C PHE A 90 7.73 -11.84 6.06
N SER A 91 8.57 -10.94 5.58
CA SER A 91 8.55 -9.51 5.94
C SER A 91 7.91 -8.68 4.83
N ALA A 92 7.40 -7.50 5.21
CA ALA A 92 6.90 -6.54 4.23
C ALA A 92 8.01 -6.23 3.21
N LEU A 93 7.68 -6.41 1.93
CA LEU A 93 8.62 -6.09 0.85
C LEU A 93 8.87 -4.56 0.83
N LYS A 94 10.08 -4.17 0.43
CA LYS A 94 10.43 -2.77 0.22
C LYS A 94 9.37 -2.09 -0.65
N GLY A 95 8.86 -0.94 -0.20
CA GLY A 95 7.80 -0.23 -0.90
C GLY A 95 6.36 -0.76 -0.70
N ARG A 96 6.14 -1.65 0.25
CA ARG A 96 4.81 -2.25 0.53
C ARG A 96 4.46 -2.20 2.03
N GLY A 97 4.31 -0.97 2.56
CA GLY A 97 3.89 -0.73 3.95
C GLY A 97 5.04 -0.74 4.96
N ALA A 98 6.29 -0.72 4.53
CA ALA A 98 7.41 -0.59 5.44
C ALA A 98 7.38 0.77 6.14
N ARG A 99 7.59 0.76 7.47
CA ARG A 99 7.66 1.98 8.29
C ARG A 99 9.04 2.13 8.89
N PHE A 100 9.54 3.34 8.91
CA PHE A 100 10.81 3.67 9.54
C PHE A 100 10.82 5.14 9.95
N LYS A 101 11.67 5.48 10.91
CA LYS A 101 11.87 6.87 11.35
C LYS A 101 13.12 7.44 10.72
N ILE A 102 13.09 8.71 10.41
CA ILE A 102 14.22 9.49 9.89
C ILE A 102 14.50 10.68 10.79
N VAL A 103 15.74 11.15 10.76
CA VAL A 103 16.13 12.38 11.45
C VAL A 103 15.43 13.57 10.80
N ALA A 104 14.77 14.38 11.61
CA ALA A 104 14.09 15.60 11.20
C ALA A 104 14.63 16.80 11.97
N GLU A 105 14.34 18.02 11.48
CA GLU A 105 14.66 19.21 12.23
C GLU A 105 13.88 19.24 13.56
N GLY A 106 14.62 19.24 14.67
CA GLY A 106 14.04 19.23 16.02
C GLY A 106 13.63 17.85 16.56
N GLY A 107 13.89 16.75 15.85
CA GLY A 107 13.54 15.41 16.33
C GLY A 107 13.50 14.35 15.24
N ALA A 108 12.35 13.68 15.08
CA ALA A 108 12.19 12.58 14.13
C ALA A 108 10.85 12.67 13.38
N ALA A 109 10.83 12.12 12.17
CA ALA A 109 9.63 11.93 11.37
C ALA A 109 9.43 10.45 11.02
N GLU A 110 8.19 10.00 10.88
CA GLU A 110 7.84 8.65 10.44
C GLU A 110 7.60 8.63 8.93
N VAL A 111 8.16 7.63 8.24
CA VAL A 111 7.93 7.39 6.81
C VAL A 111 7.17 6.08 6.62
N ILE A 112 6.11 6.13 5.81
CA ILE A 112 5.32 4.98 5.36
C ILE A 112 5.68 4.76 3.88
N ASP A 113 6.44 3.70 3.61
CA ASP A 113 6.92 3.38 2.27
C ASP A 113 5.94 2.46 1.54
N GLU A 114 5.12 3.04 0.66
CA GLU A 114 4.19 2.40 -0.27
C GLU A 114 4.62 2.63 -1.74
N SER A 115 5.92 2.80 -1.96
CA SER A 115 6.52 3.29 -3.21
C SER A 115 6.54 2.26 -4.35
N TYR A 116 6.10 1.02 -4.13
CA TYR A 116 6.22 -0.04 -5.13
C TYR A 116 5.18 0.04 -6.24
N ASN A 117 3.91 0.28 -5.90
CA ASN A 117 2.83 0.32 -6.89
C ASN A 117 1.65 1.17 -6.40
N ALA A 118 0.82 1.63 -7.34
CA ALA A 118 -0.36 2.43 -7.06
C ALA A 118 -1.52 2.12 -8.02
N ASN A 119 -2.71 2.13 -7.46
CA ASN A 119 -3.99 2.17 -8.16
C ASN A 119 -5.01 2.93 -7.28
N PRO A 120 -6.19 3.33 -7.79
CA PRO A 120 -7.13 4.16 -7.03
C PRO A 120 -7.53 3.58 -5.68
N ALA A 121 -7.77 2.27 -5.60
CA ALA A 121 -8.16 1.61 -4.36
C ALA A 121 -7.02 1.61 -3.33
N SER A 122 -5.79 1.30 -3.75
CA SER A 122 -4.62 1.30 -2.88
C SER A 122 -4.19 2.71 -2.46
N MET A 123 -4.39 3.74 -3.31
CA MET A 123 -4.18 5.14 -2.95
C MET A 123 -5.13 5.57 -1.83
N ARG A 124 -6.44 5.32 -1.97
CA ARG A 124 -7.43 5.61 -0.91
C ARG A 124 -7.10 4.91 0.40
N ALA A 125 -6.75 3.63 0.33
CA ALA A 125 -6.39 2.88 1.54
C ALA A 125 -5.16 3.48 2.23
N ALA A 126 -4.13 3.86 1.49
CA ALA A 126 -2.91 4.46 2.03
C ALA A 126 -3.16 5.87 2.58
N LEU A 127 -3.98 6.69 1.91
CA LEU A 127 -4.40 8.01 2.43
C LEU A 127 -5.22 7.86 3.72
N GLY A 128 -6.13 6.89 3.80
CA GLY A 128 -6.86 6.57 5.03
C GLY A 128 -5.94 6.14 6.17
N LEU A 129 -4.90 5.34 5.86
CA LEU A 129 -3.87 4.96 6.82
C LEU A 129 -3.09 6.19 7.33
N LEU A 130 -2.70 7.09 6.42
CA LEU A 130 -2.04 8.34 6.78
C LEU A 130 -2.96 9.21 7.66
N GLY A 131 -4.25 9.30 7.31
CA GLY A 131 -5.24 10.07 8.08
C GLY A 131 -5.42 9.59 9.52
N SER A 132 -5.28 8.28 9.77
CA SER A 132 -5.35 7.69 11.11
C SER A 132 -4.03 7.71 11.87
N ALA A 133 -2.92 8.08 11.23
CA ALA A 133 -1.62 8.11 11.86
C ALA A 133 -1.51 9.25 12.89
N LYS A 134 -0.80 8.96 13.99
CA LYS A 134 -0.51 9.96 15.04
C LYS A 134 0.72 10.75 14.65
N GLY A 135 0.56 12.03 14.36
CA GLY A 135 1.65 12.94 13.99
C GLY A 135 1.23 14.40 14.06
N LYS A 136 2.20 15.32 13.98
CA LYS A 136 1.94 16.77 13.97
C LYS A 136 1.45 17.25 12.61
N ARG A 137 2.05 16.72 11.52
CA ARG A 137 1.63 16.95 10.13
C ARG A 137 1.54 15.62 9.39
N ARG A 138 0.55 15.50 8.52
CA ARG A 138 0.37 14.39 7.58
C ARG A 138 0.77 14.85 6.19
N ILE A 139 1.81 14.24 5.65
CA ILE A 139 2.38 14.61 4.37
C ILE A 139 2.19 13.46 3.40
N ALA A 140 1.58 13.71 2.24
CA ALA A 140 1.45 12.74 1.16
C ALA A 140 2.41 13.09 0.02
N VAL A 141 3.26 12.15 -0.37
CA VAL A 141 4.15 12.25 -1.53
C VAL A 141 3.67 11.25 -2.57
N LEU A 142 3.01 11.75 -3.62
CA LEU A 142 2.23 10.94 -4.54
C LEU A 142 2.79 10.99 -5.96
N GLY A 143 3.05 9.81 -6.54
CA GLY A 143 3.41 9.65 -7.94
C GLY A 143 2.28 9.04 -8.76
N ASP A 144 2.39 9.12 -10.08
CA ASP A 144 1.37 8.64 -11.02
C ASP A 144 0.90 7.21 -10.72
N MET A 145 -0.40 7.01 -10.87
CA MET A 145 -0.99 5.70 -11.08
C MET A 145 -0.94 5.40 -12.58
N LEU A 146 -0.09 4.47 -12.99
CA LEU A 146 0.05 4.08 -14.39
C LEU A 146 -0.99 3.02 -14.80
N GLU A 147 -1.11 2.77 -16.10
CA GLU A 147 -2.02 1.77 -16.68
C GLU A 147 -3.51 2.06 -16.42
N MET A 148 -3.87 3.33 -16.25
CA MET A 148 -5.23 3.76 -15.90
C MET A 148 -6.16 3.97 -17.12
N GLY A 149 -5.62 3.82 -18.35
CA GLY A 149 -6.39 4.08 -19.56
C GLY A 149 -6.79 5.56 -19.72
N PRO A 150 -7.84 5.84 -20.51
CA PRO A 150 -8.25 7.22 -20.85
C PRO A 150 -8.74 8.03 -19.63
N ASP A 151 -9.23 7.35 -18.59
CA ASP A 151 -9.77 8.01 -17.39
C ASP A 151 -8.69 8.33 -16.35
N GLY A 152 -7.42 8.13 -16.68
CA GLY A 152 -6.29 8.31 -15.77
C GLY A 152 -6.29 9.67 -15.08
N ALA A 153 -6.46 10.76 -15.83
CA ALA A 153 -6.50 12.12 -15.28
C ALA A 153 -7.65 12.32 -14.28
N ALA A 154 -8.84 11.78 -14.58
CA ALA A 154 -10.01 11.88 -13.70
C ALA A 154 -9.80 11.11 -12.38
N HIS A 155 -9.19 9.92 -12.45
CA HIS A 155 -8.86 9.14 -11.26
C HIS A 155 -7.84 9.85 -10.35
N HIS A 156 -6.88 10.57 -10.93
CA HIS A 156 -5.91 11.37 -10.15
C HIS A 156 -6.59 12.58 -9.52
N ALA A 157 -7.39 13.33 -10.26
CA ALA A 157 -8.12 14.48 -9.72
C ALA A 157 -9.06 14.10 -8.57
N ALA A 158 -9.70 12.91 -8.65
CA ALA A 158 -10.60 12.41 -7.61
C ALA A 158 -9.89 12.17 -6.24
N LEU A 159 -8.57 11.98 -6.20
CA LEU A 159 -7.81 11.84 -4.96
C LEU A 159 -7.87 13.10 -4.09
N ALA A 160 -8.23 14.27 -4.63
CA ALA A 160 -8.40 15.50 -3.85
C ALA A 160 -9.44 15.31 -2.73
N HIS A 161 -10.53 14.58 -2.97
CA HIS A 161 -11.53 14.24 -1.97
C HIS A 161 -10.96 13.30 -0.88
N ASP A 162 -10.17 12.30 -1.27
CA ASP A 162 -9.56 11.37 -0.32
C ASP A 162 -8.51 12.07 0.57
N ILE A 163 -7.74 13.02 0.00
CA ILE A 163 -6.78 13.88 0.71
C ILE A 163 -7.50 14.76 1.74
N ASP A 164 -8.66 15.34 1.36
CA ASP A 164 -9.45 16.15 2.26
C ASP A 164 -10.02 15.32 3.42
N THR A 165 -10.61 14.18 3.11
CA THR A 165 -11.18 13.23 4.09
C THR A 165 -10.12 12.71 5.08
N ALA A 166 -8.91 12.46 4.60
CA ALA A 166 -7.78 12.01 5.41
C ALA A 166 -7.09 13.15 6.19
N HIS A 167 -7.56 14.39 6.06
CA HIS A 167 -6.96 15.57 6.69
C HIS A 167 -5.45 15.66 6.43
N VAL A 168 -5.03 15.46 5.18
CA VAL A 168 -3.62 15.62 4.78
C VAL A 168 -3.26 17.10 4.77
N ASP A 169 -2.18 17.45 5.47
CA ASP A 169 -1.76 18.84 5.62
C ASP A 169 -0.99 19.36 4.41
N LEU A 170 -0.15 18.50 3.79
CA LEU A 170 0.72 18.89 2.69
C LEU A 170 0.86 17.74 1.67
N VAL A 171 0.84 18.10 0.40
CA VAL A 171 0.99 17.15 -0.71
C VAL A 171 2.14 17.57 -1.60
N TYR A 172 3.03 16.62 -1.87
CA TYR A 172 4.01 16.65 -2.94
C TYR A 172 3.55 15.71 -4.05
N ALA A 173 3.65 16.13 -5.28
CA ALA A 173 3.17 15.33 -6.40
C ALA A 173 4.18 15.29 -7.54
N ASN A 174 4.34 14.13 -8.17
CA ASN A 174 5.16 13.99 -9.37
C ASN A 174 4.50 13.11 -10.43
N GLY A 175 4.70 13.49 -11.68
CA GLY A 175 4.19 12.78 -12.83
C GLY A 175 3.13 13.55 -13.60
N THR A 176 2.97 13.22 -14.87
CA THR A 176 2.09 13.95 -15.79
C THR A 176 0.61 13.85 -15.39
N LEU A 177 0.17 12.67 -14.91
CA LEU A 177 -1.21 12.43 -14.52
C LEU A 177 -1.52 13.08 -13.15
N MET A 178 -0.54 13.14 -12.24
CA MET A 178 -0.67 13.83 -10.95
C MET A 178 -0.89 15.34 -11.09
N LYS A 179 -0.61 15.92 -12.26
CA LYS A 179 -0.94 17.32 -12.54
C LYS A 179 -2.44 17.59 -12.34
N SER A 180 -3.30 16.64 -12.68
CA SER A 180 -4.75 16.76 -12.49
C SER A 180 -5.15 16.84 -11.02
N LEU A 181 -4.50 16.06 -10.15
CA LEU A 181 -4.67 16.19 -8.70
C LEU A 181 -4.14 17.55 -8.21
N TRP A 182 -2.92 17.92 -8.64
CA TRP A 182 -2.30 19.18 -8.25
C TRP A 182 -3.20 20.38 -8.52
N ASP A 183 -3.81 20.41 -9.71
CA ASP A 183 -4.70 21.51 -10.11
C ASP A 183 -6.03 21.51 -9.34
N ALA A 184 -6.50 20.33 -8.93
CA ALA A 184 -7.74 20.19 -8.16
C ALA A 184 -7.60 20.56 -6.67
N MET A 185 -6.38 20.60 -6.13
CA MET A 185 -6.14 20.91 -4.71
C MET A 185 -6.05 22.43 -4.44
N PRO A 186 -6.42 22.90 -3.23
CA PRO A 186 -6.17 24.27 -2.80
C PRO A 186 -4.67 24.54 -2.65
N ALA A 187 -4.23 25.75 -2.99
CA ALA A 187 -2.82 26.16 -2.92
C ALA A 187 -2.20 25.98 -1.52
N SER A 188 -3.01 26.10 -0.46
CA SER A 188 -2.58 25.95 0.94
C SER A 188 -2.08 24.54 1.29
N ARG A 189 -2.43 23.51 0.50
CA ARG A 189 -1.97 22.13 0.70
C ARG A 189 -0.90 21.71 -0.30
N ARG A 190 -0.47 22.58 -1.18
CA ARG A 190 0.54 22.28 -2.21
C ARG A 190 1.94 22.52 -1.68
N GLY A 191 2.75 21.46 -1.56
CA GLY A 191 4.17 21.52 -1.26
C GLY A 191 4.98 21.82 -2.52
N ALA A 192 5.27 20.79 -3.33
CA ALA A 192 5.93 20.93 -4.62
C ALA A 192 5.35 19.95 -5.65
N TYR A 193 5.48 20.33 -6.92
CA TYR A 193 5.15 19.48 -8.06
C TYR A 193 6.36 19.39 -9.00
N GLY A 194 6.61 18.20 -9.52
CA GLY A 194 7.62 17.94 -10.55
C GLY A 194 7.14 16.94 -11.58
N ALA A 195 7.72 16.96 -12.78
CA ALA A 195 7.44 15.94 -13.79
C ALA A 195 8.03 14.58 -13.41
N ALA A 196 9.13 14.60 -12.65
CA ALA A 196 9.80 13.40 -12.15
C ALA A 196 10.05 13.49 -10.64
N SER A 197 10.13 12.33 -9.96
CA SER A 197 10.40 12.22 -8.52
C SER A 197 11.73 12.90 -8.11
N SER A 198 12.75 12.85 -8.98
CA SER A 198 14.06 13.48 -8.73
C SER A 198 14.01 15.01 -8.63
N GLU A 199 13.02 15.66 -9.25
CA GLU A 199 12.90 17.13 -9.24
C GLU A 199 12.45 17.65 -7.87
N ILE A 200 11.70 16.84 -7.10
CA ILE A 200 11.13 17.26 -5.82
C ILE A 200 11.80 16.57 -4.61
N ALA A 201 12.65 15.58 -4.84
CA ALA A 201 13.23 14.76 -3.78
C ALA A 201 14.01 15.56 -2.72
N ALA A 202 14.87 16.48 -3.18
CA ALA A 202 15.68 17.32 -2.28
C ALA A 202 14.80 18.28 -1.48
N GLN A 203 13.78 18.88 -2.10
CA GLN A 203 12.86 19.78 -1.42
C GLN A 203 12.10 19.05 -0.33
N ILE A 204 11.52 17.86 -0.64
CA ILE A 204 10.81 17.05 0.35
C ILE A 204 11.72 16.74 1.53
N ALA A 205 12.95 16.26 1.26
CA ALA A 205 13.90 15.94 2.31
C ALA A 205 14.23 17.15 3.20
N ASN A 206 14.32 18.37 2.66
CA ASN A 206 14.61 19.57 3.42
C ASN A 206 13.40 20.08 4.24
N ASP A 207 12.17 19.81 3.80
CA ASP A 207 10.94 20.29 4.43
C ASP A 207 10.49 19.42 5.63
N VAL A 208 11.16 18.29 5.89
CA VAL A 208 10.82 17.35 6.97
C VAL A 208 11.06 17.96 8.34
N ARG A 209 10.06 17.90 9.23
CA ARG A 209 10.08 18.41 10.60
C ARG A 209 9.76 17.33 11.63
N ASP A 210 10.08 17.61 12.88
CA ASP A 210 9.73 16.73 13.99
C ASP A 210 8.22 16.47 14.09
N GLY A 211 7.88 15.19 14.21
CA GLY A 211 6.51 14.73 14.33
C GLY A 211 5.74 14.62 13.02
N ASP A 212 6.40 14.80 11.85
CA ASP A 212 5.78 14.52 10.56
C ASP A 212 5.53 13.02 10.37
N VAL A 213 4.41 12.70 9.71
CA VAL A 213 4.16 11.38 9.14
C VAL A 213 4.05 11.53 7.63
N ILE A 214 4.94 10.84 6.91
CA ILE A 214 5.14 10.99 5.47
C ILE A 214 4.76 9.69 4.77
N LEU A 215 3.71 9.72 3.95
CA LEU A 215 3.35 8.62 3.06
C LEU A 215 4.01 8.85 1.70
N VAL A 216 4.75 7.85 1.19
CA VAL A 216 5.31 7.88 -0.16
C VAL A 216 4.67 6.79 -1.01
N LYS A 217 3.93 7.15 -2.06
CA LYS A 217 3.20 6.20 -2.89
C LYS A 217 3.11 6.59 -4.36
N GLY A 218 3.29 5.61 -5.26
CA GLY A 218 3.13 5.75 -6.71
C GLY A 218 3.35 4.42 -7.41
N SER A 219 3.06 4.35 -8.70
CA SER A 219 3.41 3.20 -9.52
C SER A 219 4.92 3.04 -9.65
N LEU A 220 5.41 1.83 -9.92
CA LEU A 220 6.84 1.55 -10.05
C LEU A 220 7.52 2.50 -11.05
N GLY A 221 6.86 2.78 -12.19
CA GLY A 221 7.35 3.72 -13.20
C GLY A 221 7.44 5.17 -12.75
N SER A 222 6.75 5.59 -11.69
CA SER A 222 6.87 6.92 -11.07
C SER A 222 8.16 7.08 -10.26
N ARG A 223 8.93 5.99 -10.08
CA ARG A 223 10.25 5.95 -9.42
C ARG A 223 10.26 6.56 -8.02
N MET A 224 9.21 6.30 -7.23
CA MET A 224 9.06 6.86 -5.89
C MET A 224 10.17 6.42 -4.92
N ALA A 225 10.91 5.36 -5.24
CA ALA A 225 12.08 4.94 -4.49
C ALA A 225 13.16 6.04 -4.38
N VAL A 226 13.26 6.94 -5.36
CA VAL A 226 14.16 8.12 -5.31
C VAL A 226 13.81 9.02 -4.12
N ILE A 227 12.53 9.20 -3.83
CA ILE A 227 12.07 9.96 -2.67
C ILE A 227 12.44 9.25 -1.36
N ILE A 228 12.21 7.93 -1.31
CA ILE A 228 12.57 7.10 -0.14
C ILE A 228 14.07 7.18 0.14
N ASP A 229 14.91 7.10 -0.89
CA ASP A 229 16.36 7.17 -0.74
C ASP A 229 16.80 8.58 -0.26
N ALA A 230 16.20 9.65 -0.77
CA ALA A 230 16.47 11.01 -0.32
C ALA A 230 16.05 11.23 1.15
N LEU A 231 14.91 10.68 1.58
CA LEU A 231 14.47 10.72 2.97
C LEU A 231 15.42 9.93 3.89
N LYS A 232 15.85 8.74 3.48
CA LYS A 232 16.81 7.91 4.25
C LYS A 232 18.20 8.55 4.37
N ALA A 233 18.61 9.34 3.37
CA ALA A 233 19.88 10.07 3.40
C ALA A 233 19.98 11.09 4.55
N ARG A 234 18.87 11.49 5.17
CA ARG A 234 18.85 12.32 6.39
C ARG A 234 19.34 11.58 7.64
N GLY A 235 19.46 10.27 7.58
CA GLY A 235 19.77 9.38 8.70
C GLY A 235 18.51 8.70 9.27
N ILE A 236 18.69 7.45 9.69
CA ILE A 236 17.64 6.69 10.38
C ILE A 236 17.64 7.09 11.85
N ALA A 237 16.49 7.49 12.37
CA ALA A 237 16.31 7.75 13.79
C ALA A 237 16.03 6.42 14.53
N VAL A 238 16.66 6.25 15.67
CA VAL A 238 16.51 5.07 16.54
C VAL A 238 15.30 5.21 17.45
#